data_20a2e0e961177f9c0e8f423a7e70e271
#
_entry.id   20a2e0e961177f9c0e8f423a7e70e271
#
_cell.length_a   1.000
_cell.length_b   1.000
_cell.length_c   1.000
_cell.angle_alpha   90.00
_cell.angle_beta   90.00
_cell.angle_gamma   90.00
#
_symmetry.space_group_name_H-M   'P 1'
#
loop_
_entity.id
_entity.type
_entity.pdbx_description
1 polymer ?
#
loop_
_entity_poly.entity_id
_entity_poly.type
_entity_poly.pdbx_seq_one_letter_code
_entity_poly.pdbx_strand_id
1 'polypeptide(L)'
;MFDEVSVGYDRMNTVSTVGIDALWRIATTRAVDPRPGQLVLDVAAGTGTSSAALARSGARVVAADFSPGMIAVGERRHAGNPNIEFVQADATGLPFDDDSFDAVTISFGLRNIVDPDAALREFFRVTKPGGRLVVCEFSRPPASVIRGAYYAYLEYGMPVFARLASSNPVAYAYLMESIRDWPAQQELAHRISRAGFERVAYRNLTFGIVALHRGFVGESKGDL
;
A
#
# COMPACT_ATOMS: atom_id res chain seq x y z
N MET A 1 -12.25 13.60 1.46
CA MET A 1 -10.88 14.07 1.72
C MET A 1 -9.92 13.67 0.59
N PHE A 2 -9.85 12.39 0.15
CA PHE A 2 -8.96 11.99 -0.96
C PHE A 2 -9.43 12.47 -2.34
N ASP A 3 -10.72 12.62 -2.58
CA ASP A 3 -11.27 13.10 -3.86
C ASP A 3 -10.88 14.53 -4.21
N GLU A 4 -10.69 15.40 -3.20
CA GLU A 4 -10.34 16.82 -3.39
C GLU A 4 -8.84 17.03 -3.66
N VAL A 5 -7.99 16.06 -3.38
CA VAL A 5 -6.52 16.17 -3.44
C VAL A 5 -5.91 15.38 -4.61
N SER A 6 -6.75 14.66 -5.39
CA SER A 6 -6.31 13.69 -6.39
C SER A 6 -5.33 14.23 -7.46
N VAL A 7 -5.45 15.48 -7.88
CA VAL A 7 -4.61 16.05 -8.95
C VAL A 7 -3.17 16.39 -8.51
N GLY A 8 -2.95 16.63 -7.22
CA GLY A 8 -1.63 16.98 -6.65
C GLY A 8 -1.00 15.90 -5.76
N TYR A 9 -1.71 14.81 -5.52
CA TYR A 9 -1.39 13.81 -4.50
C TYR A 9 0.01 13.18 -4.69
N ASP A 10 0.32 12.73 -5.91
CA ASP A 10 1.63 12.10 -6.20
C ASP A 10 2.78 13.08 -6.02
N ARG A 11 2.60 14.33 -6.46
CA ARG A 11 3.62 15.38 -6.30
C ARG A 11 3.85 15.71 -4.82
N MET A 12 2.78 15.75 -4.04
CA MET A 12 2.84 15.98 -2.60
C MET A 12 3.58 14.84 -1.89
N ASN A 13 3.28 13.58 -2.23
CA ASN A 13 3.99 12.41 -1.68
C ASN A 13 5.48 12.45 -2.03
N THR A 14 5.83 12.71 -3.29
CA THR A 14 7.23 12.79 -3.72
C THR A 14 7.98 13.92 -3.02
N VAL A 15 7.37 15.08 -2.83
CA VAL A 15 7.99 16.21 -2.13
C VAL A 15 8.15 15.92 -0.64
N SER A 16 7.13 15.36 0.02
CA SER A 16 7.18 15.04 1.46
C SER A 16 8.16 13.90 1.79
N THR A 17 8.43 13.02 0.85
CA THR A 17 9.39 11.92 1.00
C THR A 17 10.75 12.22 0.40
N VAL A 18 10.95 13.42 -0.15
CA VAL A 18 12.19 13.83 -0.86
C VAL A 18 12.56 12.81 -1.96
N GLY A 19 11.56 12.22 -2.62
CA GLY A 19 11.75 11.24 -3.71
C GLY A 19 12.10 9.81 -3.26
N ILE A 20 12.17 9.53 -1.96
CA ILE A 20 12.47 8.19 -1.42
C ILE A 20 11.32 7.20 -1.72
N ASP A 21 10.09 7.68 -1.93
CA ASP A 21 8.94 6.88 -2.34
C ASP A 21 9.21 6.02 -3.58
N ALA A 22 10.02 6.51 -4.51
CA ALA A 22 10.43 5.76 -5.70
C ALA A 22 11.23 4.48 -5.33
N LEU A 23 12.11 4.58 -4.33
CA LEU A 23 12.90 3.43 -3.85
C LEU A 23 11.99 2.42 -3.13
N TRP A 24 11.02 2.88 -2.36
CA TRP A 24 10.03 2.01 -1.72
C TRP A 24 9.17 1.28 -2.76
N ARG A 25 8.73 1.97 -3.81
CA ARG A 25 8.00 1.36 -4.93
C ARG A 25 8.81 0.29 -5.65
N ILE A 26 10.10 0.55 -5.91
CA ILE A 26 11.01 -0.47 -6.49
C ILE A 26 11.11 -1.68 -5.55
N ALA A 27 11.26 -1.46 -4.24
CA ALA A 27 11.34 -2.54 -3.27
C ALA A 27 10.03 -3.36 -3.21
N THR A 28 8.87 -2.69 -3.25
CA THR A 28 7.55 -3.32 -3.30
C THR A 28 7.37 -4.13 -4.57
N THR A 29 7.66 -3.56 -5.74
CA THR A 29 7.57 -4.27 -7.03
C THR A 29 8.44 -5.53 -7.04
N ARG A 30 9.68 -5.46 -6.51
CA ARG A 30 10.56 -6.63 -6.38
C ARG A 30 10.02 -7.68 -5.39
N ALA A 31 9.32 -7.27 -4.35
CA ALA A 31 8.73 -8.20 -3.39
C ALA A 31 7.46 -8.87 -3.93
N VAL A 32 6.68 -8.12 -4.71
CA VAL A 32 5.53 -8.66 -5.47
C VAL A 32 6.04 -9.64 -6.54
N ASP A 33 7.19 -9.40 -7.15
CA ASP A 33 7.78 -10.23 -8.22
C ASP A 33 6.75 -10.58 -9.32
N PRO A 34 6.07 -9.56 -9.91
CA PRO A 34 5.03 -9.81 -10.90
C PRO A 34 5.66 -10.37 -12.18
N ARG A 35 4.97 -11.32 -12.85
CA ARG A 35 5.46 -12.00 -14.05
C ARG A 35 4.43 -11.93 -15.17
N PRO A 36 4.85 -12.03 -16.44
CA PRO A 36 3.92 -12.13 -17.57
C PRO A 36 2.90 -13.25 -17.34
N GLY A 37 1.63 -12.99 -17.65
CA GLY A 37 0.53 -13.93 -17.48
C GLY A 37 -0.07 -13.99 -16.06
N GLN A 38 0.55 -13.35 -15.07
CA GLN A 38 -0.03 -13.23 -13.72
C GLN A 38 -1.06 -12.10 -13.67
N LEU A 39 -2.05 -12.26 -12.77
CA LEU A 39 -3.01 -11.24 -12.39
C LEU A 39 -2.67 -10.72 -10.99
N VAL A 40 -2.42 -9.43 -10.86
CA VAL A 40 -2.03 -8.76 -9.62
C VAL A 40 -3.12 -7.77 -9.21
N LEU A 41 -3.54 -7.80 -7.95
CA LEU A 41 -4.40 -6.80 -7.36
C LEU A 41 -3.55 -5.75 -6.62
N ASP A 42 -3.67 -4.50 -6.99
CA ASP A 42 -3.08 -3.34 -6.29
C ASP A 42 -4.22 -2.61 -5.58
N VAL A 43 -4.27 -2.73 -4.25
CA VAL A 43 -5.35 -2.17 -3.41
C VAL A 43 -4.94 -0.79 -2.89
N ALA A 44 -5.89 0.12 -2.80
CA ALA A 44 -5.66 1.54 -2.55
C ALA A 44 -4.64 2.11 -3.55
N ALA A 45 -4.86 1.79 -4.82
CA ALA A 45 -3.94 2.07 -5.92
C ALA A 45 -3.80 3.58 -6.22
N GLY A 46 -4.75 4.39 -5.75
CA GLY A 46 -4.78 5.82 -6.01
C GLY A 46 -4.82 6.10 -7.51
N THR A 47 -3.87 6.90 -7.99
CA THR A 47 -3.75 7.25 -9.40
C THR A 47 -3.01 6.21 -10.25
N GLY A 48 -2.73 5.01 -9.70
CA GLY A 48 -2.14 3.88 -10.43
C GLY A 48 -0.62 3.96 -10.65
N THR A 49 0.10 4.80 -9.91
CA THR A 49 1.56 4.93 -10.09
C THR A 49 2.29 3.62 -9.74
N SER A 50 1.86 2.91 -8.69
CA SER A 50 2.39 1.59 -8.33
C SER A 50 1.93 0.53 -9.30
N SER A 51 0.66 0.55 -9.70
CA SER A 51 0.08 -0.36 -10.70
C SER A 51 0.85 -0.31 -12.02
N ALA A 52 1.22 0.89 -12.48
CA ALA A 52 2.06 1.06 -13.68
C ALA A 52 3.46 0.44 -13.52
N ALA A 53 4.05 0.50 -12.33
CA ALA A 53 5.34 -0.13 -12.08
C ALA A 53 5.24 -1.67 -12.10
N LEU A 54 4.16 -2.22 -11.57
CA LEU A 54 3.87 -3.66 -11.61
C LEU A 54 3.62 -4.15 -13.05
N ALA A 55 2.81 -3.41 -13.81
CA ALA A 55 2.44 -3.77 -15.19
C ALA A 55 3.63 -3.81 -16.18
N ARG A 56 4.76 -3.14 -15.86
CA ARG A 56 6.00 -3.20 -16.68
C ARG A 56 6.58 -4.60 -16.80
N SER A 57 6.25 -5.50 -15.89
CA SER A 57 6.66 -6.91 -15.97
C SER A 57 5.92 -7.73 -17.02
N GLY A 58 4.84 -7.18 -17.61
CA GLY A 58 3.90 -7.91 -18.46
C GLY A 58 2.78 -8.60 -17.69
N ALA A 59 2.69 -8.42 -16.37
CA ALA A 59 1.53 -8.84 -15.58
C ALA A 59 0.32 -7.94 -15.87
N ARG A 60 -0.87 -8.51 -15.77
CA ARG A 60 -2.11 -7.74 -15.71
C ARG A 60 -2.32 -7.24 -14.29
N VAL A 61 -2.75 -6.00 -14.13
CA VAL A 61 -2.94 -5.35 -12.82
C VAL A 61 -4.35 -4.80 -12.73
N VAL A 62 -5.07 -5.22 -11.70
CA VAL A 62 -6.31 -4.58 -11.28
C VAL A 62 -5.96 -3.56 -10.21
N ALA A 63 -6.14 -2.29 -10.53
CA ALA A 63 -5.91 -1.14 -9.66
C ALA A 63 -7.23 -0.80 -8.94
N ALA A 64 -7.38 -1.26 -7.71
CA ALA A 64 -8.58 -1.06 -6.91
C ALA A 64 -8.42 0.12 -5.94
N ASP A 65 -9.37 1.03 -5.92
CA ASP A 65 -9.40 2.14 -4.97
C ASP A 65 -10.84 2.45 -4.54
N PHE A 66 -10.99 2.97 -3.33
CA PHE A 66 -12.30 3.40 -2.82
C PHE A 66 -12.76 4.73 -3.42
N SER A 67 -11.80 5.62 -3.78
CA SER A 67 -12.07 6.97 -4.28
C SER A 67 -12.32 6.98 -5.78
N PRO A 68 -13.55 7.34 -6.23
CA PRO A 68 -13.84 7.47 -7.66
C PRO A 68 -13.01 8.60 -8.31
N GLY A 69 -12.61 9.63 -7.54
CA GLY A 69 -11.76 10.70 -8.04
C GLY A 69 -10.34 10.22 -8.36
N MET A 70 -9.76 9.33 -7.53
CA MET A 70 -8.46 8.71 -7.79
C MET A 70 -8.51 7.81 -9.03
N ILE A 71 -9.55 6.99 -9.15
CA ILE A 71 -9.79 6.11 -10.31
C ILE A 71 -9.86 6.91 -11.59
N ALA A 72 -10.70 7.96 -11.64
CA ALA A 72 -10.86 8.79 -12.83
C ALA A 72 -9.55 9.47 -13.27
N VAL A 73 -8.68 9.84 -12.33
CA VAL A 73 -7.33 10.36 -12.65
C VAL A 73 -6.44 9.24 -13.18
N GLY A 74 -6.48 8.06 -12.55
CA GLY A 74 -5.71 6.88 -12.93
C GLY A 74 -6.04 6.41 -14.34
N GLU A 75 -7.32 6.23 -14.65
CA GLU A 75 -7.81 5.86 -15.99
C GLU A 75 -7.30 6.80 -17.08
N ARG A 76 -7.43 8.11 -16.87
CA ARG A 76 -6.92 9.09 -17.84
C ARG A 76 -5.41 9.01 -18.02
N ARG A 77 -4.67 8.83 -16.92
CA ARG A 77 -3.19 8.78 -16.93
C ARG A 77 -2.67 7.52 -17.63
N HIS A 78 -3.37 6.41 -17.50
CA HIS A 78 -2.95 5.10 -17.96
C HIS A 78 -3.82 4.55 -19.12
N ALA A 79 -4.63 5.36 -19.77
CA ALA A 79 -5.57 4.98 -20.84
C ALA A 79 -4.93 4.19 -21.99
N GLY A 80 -3.62 4.33 -22.21
CA GLY A 80 -2.88 3.58 -23.26
C GLY A 80 -2.26 2.26 -22.78
N ASN A 81 -2.44 1.88 -21.53
CA ASN A 81 -1.83 0.66 -20.96
C ASN A 81 -2.86 -0.47 -20.84
N PRO A 82 -2.88 -1.45 -21.77
CA PRO A 82 -3.87 -2.54 -21.75
C PRO A 82 -3.71 -3.50 -20.56
N ASN A 83 -2.62 -3.40 -19.82
CA ASN A 83 -2.35 -4.26 -18.68
C ASN A 83 -2.84 -3.68 -17.34
N ILE A 84 -3.50 -2.52 -17.34
CA ILE A 84 -4.03 -1.91 -16.12
C ILE A 84 -5.53 -1.69 -16.29
N GLU A 85 -6.29 -2.23 -15.34
CA GLU A 85 -7.73 -2.05 -15.21
C GLU A 85 -8.02 -1.36 -13.87
N PHE A 86 -8.84 -0.30 -13.87
CA PHE A 86 -9.23 0.39 -12.65
C PHE A 86 -10.62 -0.08 -12.19
N VAL A 87 -10.75 -0.34 -10.89
CA VAL A 87 -12.00 -0.81 -10.27
C VAL A 87 -12.26 -0.05 -8.98
N GLN A 88 -13.47 0.49 -8.83
CA GLN A 88 -13.87 1.04 -7.53
C GLN A 88 -14.22 -0.10 -6.58
N ALA A 89 -13.54 -0.18 -5.44
CA ALA A 89 -13.77 -1.23 -4.45
C ALA A 89 -13.46 -0.79 -3.03
N ASP A 90 -14.24 -1.34 -2.09
CA ASP A 90 -13.90 -1.32 -0.67
C ASP A 90 -12.98 -2.51 -0.36
N ALA A 91 -11.84 -2.25 0.25
CA ALA A 91 -10.88 -3.28 0.60
C ALA A 91 -11.40 -4.30 1.65
N THR A 92 -12.47 -3.95 2.38
CA THR A 92 -13.12 -4.82 3.36
C THR A 92 -14.20 -5.73 2.76
N GLY A 93 -14.48 -5.58 1.47
CA GLY A 93 -15.46 -6.35 0.72
C GLY A 93 -15.17 -6.29 -0.78
N LEU A 94 -14.12 -6.96 -1.21
CA LEU A 94 -13.63 -6.91 -2.59
C LEU A 94 -14.61 -7.61 -3.55
N PRO A 95 -14.98 -6.97 -4.69
CA PRO A 95 -15.95 -7.52 -5.65
C PRO A 95 -15.29 -8.55 -6.60
N PHE A 96 -14.47 -9.43 -6.05
CA PHE A 96 -13.76 -10.46 -6.81
C PHE A 96 -14.03 -11.83 -6.19
N ASP A 97 -14.01 -12.86 -7.04
CA ASP A 97 -14.14 -14.24 -6.58
C ASP A 97 -12.92 -14.68 -5.76
N ASP A 98 -13.09 -15.74 -4.99
CA ASP A 98 -12.00 -16.40 -4.26
C ASP A 98 -10.93 -16.83 -5.27
N ASP A 99 -9.68 -16.87 -4.82
CA ASP A 99 -8.56 -17.42 -5.60
C ASP A 99 -8.38 -16.78 -7.00
N SER A 100 -8.65 -15.47 -7.11
CA SER A 100 -8.58 -14.74 -8.37
C SER A 100 -7.17 -14.25 -8.72
N PHE A 101 -6.35 -13.87 -7.73
CA PHE A 101 -5.12 -13.14 -7.94
C PHE A 101 -3.86 -13.95 -7.57
N ASP A 102 -2.84 -13.87 -8.40
CA ASP A 102 -1.53 -14.48 -8.13
C ASP A 102 -0.73 -13.69 -7.08
N ALA A 103 -1.02 -12.40 -6.95
CA ALA A 103 -0.48 -11.55 -5.89
C ALA A 103 -1.46 -10.42 -5.56
N VAL A 104 -1.50 -10.04 -4.28
CA VAL A 104 -2.19 -8.85 -3.79
C VAL A 104 -1.16 -7.92 -3.18
N THR A 105 -1.26 -6.62 -3.43
CA THR A 105 -0.38 -5.62 -2.82
C THR A 105 -1.18 -4.40 -2.36
N ILE A 106 -0.69 -3.77 -1.29
CA ILE A 106 -1.19 -2.49 -0.81
C ILE A 106 -0.02 -1.64 -0.35
N SER A 107 0.02 -0.38 -0.78
CA SER A 107 1.08 0.55 -0.43
C SER A 107 0.51 1.83 0.18
N PHE A 108 0.86 2.11 1.44
CA PHE A 108 0.47 3.31 2.20
C PHE A 108 -1.05 3.53 2.33
N GLY A 109 -1.83 2.46 2.14
CA GLY A 109 -3.29 2.47 2.21
C GLY A 109 -3.88 1.74 3.41
N LEU A 110 -3.22 0.70 3.91
CA LEU A 110 -3.79 -0.21 4.91
C LEU A 110 -4.13 0.49 6.23
N ARG A 111 -3.34 1.46 6.68
CA ARG A 111 -3.58 2.24 7.90
C ARG A 111 -4.82 3.14 7.82
N ASN A 112 -5.30 3.43 6.60
CA ASN A 112 -6.47 4.28 6.36
C ASN A 112 -7.77 3.48 6.26
N ILE A 113 -7.71 2.15 6.28
CA ILE A 113 -8.88 1.27 6.26
C ILE A 113 -9.45 1.18 7.68
N VAL A 114 -10.76 1.31 7.81
CA VAL A 114 -11.46 1.30 9.11
C VAL A 114 -11.26 -0.02 9.85
N ASP A 115 -11.33 -1.15 9.13
CA ASP A 115 -11.04 -2.49 9.65
C ASP A 115 -9.92 -3.14 8.82
N PRO A 116 -8.64 -2.93 9.18
CA PRO A 116 -7.52 -3.53 8.48
C PRO A 116 -7.51 -5.07 8.55
N ASP A 117 -8.05 -5.66 9.62
CA ASP A 117 -8.09 -7.11 9.77
C ASP A 117 -9.15 -7.73 8.84
N ALA A 118 -10.29 -7.06 8.60
CA ALA A 118 -11.26 -7.45 7.57
C ALA A 118 -10.63 -7.38 6.18
N ALA A 119 -9.92 -6.29 5.87
CA ALA A 119 -9.22 -6.16 4.59
C ALA A 119 -8.17 -7.27 4.39
N LEU A 120 -7.38 -7.60 5.41
CA LEU A 120 -6.41 -8.70 5.33
C LEU A 120 -7.06 -10.06 5.08
N ARG A 121 -8.26 -10.33 5.65
CA ARG A 121 -9.04 -11.54 5.34
C ARG A 121 -9.53 -11.55 3.89
N GLU A 122 -10.01 -10.42 3.38
CA GLU A 122 -10.39 -10.28 1.97
C GLU A 122 -9.19 -10.48 1.03
N PHE A 123 -8.03 -9.92 1.38
CA PHE A 123 -6.80 -10.15 0.61
C PHE A 123 -6.42 -11.63 0.58
N PHE A 124 -6.58 -12.34 1.70
CA PHE A 124 -6.36 -13.78 1.75
C PHE A 124 -7.39 -14.53 0.89
N ARG A 125 -8.67 -14.18 0.98
CA ARG A 125 -9.76 -14.81 0.21
C ARG A 125 -9.50 -14.75 -1.30
N VAL A 126 -9.16 -13.56 -1.81
CA VAL A 126 -8.98 -13.35 -3.25
C VAL A 126 -7.61 -13.79 -3.79
N THR A 127 -6.64 -14.10 -2.90
CA THR A 127 -5.32 -14.57 -3.32
C THR A 127 -5.37 -16.08 -3.57
N LYS A 128 -4.87 -16.53 -4.72
CA LYS A 128 -4.76 -17.96 -5.08
C LYS A 128 -3.90 -18.75 -4.11
N PRO A 129 -4.13 -20.07 -3.96
CA PRO A 129 -3.15 -20.98 -3.38
C PRO A 129 -1.77 -20.80 -4.04
N GLY A 130 -0.71 -20.77 -3.24
CA GLY A 130 0.65 -20.44 -3.69
C GLY A 130 0.89 -18.94 -4.02
N GLY A 131 -0.15 -18.12 -4.00
CA GLY A 131 -0.09 -16.67 -4.20
C GLY A 131 0.51 -15.93 -3.00
N ARG A 132 0.64 -14.62 -3.10
CA ARG A 132 1.33 -13.80 -2.11
C ARG A 132 0.66 -12.46 -1.85
N LEU A 133 0.77 -12.00 -0.61
CA LEU A 133 0.47 -10.64 -0.18
C LEU A 133 1.75 -9.85 0.02
N VAL A 134 1.78 -8.60 -0.43
CA VAL A 134 2.84 -7.64 -0.13
C VAL A 134 2.23 -6.35 0.42
N VAL A 135 2.63 -5.95 1.63
CA VAL A 135 2.20 -4.72 2.29
C VAL A 135 3.40 -3.81 2.46
N CYS A 136 3.35 -2.61 1.89
CA CYS A 136 4.33 -1.54 2.11
C CYS A 136 3.66 -0.43 2.91
N GLU A 137 4.07 -0.19 4.15
CA GLU A 137 3.41 0.78 5.01
C GLU A 137 4.40 1.48 5.94
N PHE A 138 4.03 2.67 6.41
CA PHE A 138 4.76 3.33 7.49
C PHE A 138 4.86 2.42 8.69
N SER A 139 5.91 2.58 9.47
CA SER A 139 6.15 1.73 10.62
C SER A 139 6.96 2.46 11.68
N ARG A 140 7.21 1.79 12.79
CA ARG A 140 7.94 2.35 13.92
C ARG A 140 9.43 1.99 13.82
N PRO A 141 10.35 2.98 13.62
CA PRO A 141 11.78 2.71 13.62
C PRO A 141 12.23 1.96 14.89
N PRO A 142 12.94 0.81 14.77
CA PRO A 142 13.34 0.02 15.92
C PRO A 142 14.36 0.74 16.81
N ALA A 143 15.31 1.47 16.21
CA ALA A 143 16.32 2.23 16.94
C ALA A 143 15.71 3.48 17.56
N SER A 144 15.84 3.65 18.88
CA SER A 144 15.24 4.75 19.65
C SER A 144 15.69 6.14 19.19
N VAL A 145 16.97 6.28 18.82
CA VAL A 145 17.52 7.55 18.32
C VAL A 145 16.87 7.94 16.98
N ILE A 146 16.77 6.99 16.05
CA ILE A 146 16.12 7.22 14.74
C ILE A 146 14.63 7.51 14.94
N ARG A 147 13.97 6.77 15.82
CA ARG A 147 12.56 6.99 16.15
C ARG A 147 12.31 8.38 16.74
N GLY A 148 13.18 8.83 17.65
CA GLY A 148 13.09 10.17 18.22
C GLY A 148 13.27 11.25 17.15
N ALA A 149 14.28 11.14 16.30
CA ALA A 149 14.51 12.06 15.19
C ALA A 149 13.36 12.07 14.17
N TYR A 150 12.81 10.89 13.86
CA TYR A 150 11.67 10.77 12.95
C TYR A 150 10.40 11.43 13.52
N TYR A 151 10.09 11.20 14.79
CA TYR A 151 8.94 11.85 15.42
C TYR A 151 9.12 13.35 15.57
N ALA A 152 10.33 13.83 15.87
CA ALA A 152 10.63 15.26 15.85
C ALA A 152 10.45 15.86 14.45
N TYR A 153 10.87 15.14 13.39
CA TYR A 153 10.61 15.56 12.01
C TYR A 153 9.11 15.64 11.71
N LEU A 154 8.33 14.64 12.10
CA LEU A 154 6.88 14.65 11.91
C LEU A 154 6.22 15.82 12.66
N GLU A 155 6.67 16.11 13.88
CA GLU A 155 6.06 17.11 14.75
C GLU A 155 6.45 18.55 14.38
N TYR A 156 7.72 18.79 14.03
CA TYR A 156 8.25 20.14 13.80
C TYR A 156 8.59 20.40 12.31
N GLY A 157 9.10 19.42 11.60
CA GLY A 157 9.52 19.54 10.21
C GLY A 157 8.36 19.52 9.22
N MET A 158 7.47 18.54 9.34
CA MET A 158 6.34 18.38 8.41
C MET A 158 5.40 19.59 8.37
N PRO A 159 5.02 20.25 9.48
CA PRO A 159 4.19 21.45 9.42
C PRO A 159 4.84 22.62 8.66
N VAL A 160 6.17 22.75 8.73
CA VAL A 160 6.92 23.77 7.98
C VAL A 160 6.85 23.47 6.49
N PHE A 161 7.10 22.21 6.08
CA PHE A 161 6.95 21.77 4.69
C PHE A 161 5.51 21.93 4.18
N ALA A 162 4.51 21.60 4.99
CA ALA A 162 3.10 21.77 4.65
C ALA A 162 2.74 23.23 4.33
N ARG A 163 3.24 24.17 5.13
CA ARG A 163 3.04 25.62 4.90
C ARG A 163 3.71 26.10 3.62
N LEU A 164 4.93 25.64 3.35
CA LEU A 164 5.69 26.01 2.14
C LEU A 164 5.09 25.40 0.86
N ALA A 165 4.49 24.22 0.97
CA ALA A 165 3.86 23.53 -0.16
C ALA A 165 2.41 23.96 -0.40
N SER A 166 1.88 24.94 0.34
CA SER A 166 0.46 25.39 0.27
C SER A 166 -0.55 24.25 0.45
N SER A 167 -0.21 23.25 1.29
CA SER A 167 -0.95 22.00 1.44
C SER A 167 -1.93 22.08 2.61
N ASN A 168 -2.96 21.23 2.58
CA ASN A 168 -4.01 21.19 3.61
C ASN A 168 -3.45 20.73 4.99
N PRO A 169 -3.44 21.59 6.03
CA PRO A 169 -2.89 21.25 7.35
C PRO A 169 -3.59 20.06 8.03
N VAL A 170 -4.89 19.87 7.75
CA VAL A 170 -5.70 18.79 8.32
C VAL A 170 -5.22 17.42 7.81
N ALA A 171 -4.85 17.33 6.54
CA ALA A 171 -4.34 16.10 5.94
C ALA A 171 -3.01 15.67 6.58
N TYR A 172 -2.15 16.63 6.95
CA TYR A 172 -0.88 16.33 7.62
C TYR A 172 -1.06 15.91 9.08
N ALA A 173 -1.99 16.56 9.81
CA ALA A 173 -2.31 16.14 11.17
C ALA A 173 -2.80 14.69 11.20
N TYR A 174 -3.71 14.33 10.29
CA TYR A 174 -4.20 12.97 10.10
C TYR A 174 -3.05 11.99 9.76
N LEU A 175 -2.16 12.37 8.85
CA LEU A 175 -1.00 11.54 8.49
C LEU A 175 -0.12 11.23 9.70
N MET A 176 0.17 12.24 10.54
CA MET A 176 0.99 12.06 11.73
C MET A 176 0.32 11.15 12.76
N GLU A 177 -0.98 11.35 13.02
CA GLU A 177 -1.78 10.55 13.93
C GLU A 177 -1.84 9.09 13.46
N SER A 178 -2.21 8.87 12.20
CA SER A 178 -2.30 7.53 11.61
C SER A 178 -0.97 6.77 11.63
N ILE A 179 0.18 7.46 11.50
CA ILE A 179 1.51 6.82 11.61
C ILE A 179 1.84 6.46 13.06
N ARG A 180 1.49 7.32 14.03
CA ARG A 180 1.77 7.07 15.46
C ARG A 180 0.97 5.90 16.00
N ASP A 181 -0.28 5.77 15.58
CA ASP A 181 -1.21 4.75 16.05
C ASP A 181 -1.03 3.41 15.31
N TRP A 182 -0.30 3.42 14.20
CA TRP A 182 -0.07 2.23 13.40
C TRP A 182 0.84 1.21 14.12
N PRO A 183 0.53 -0.09 14.05
CA PRO A 183 1.30 -1.13 14.71
C PRO A 183 2.76 -1.22 14.22
N ALA A 184 3.62 -1.71 15.11
CA ALA A 184 5.00 -2.06 14.77
C ALA A 184 5.05 -3.25 13.81
N GLN A 185 6.21 -3.47 13.18
CA GLN A 185 6.41 -4.47 12.13
C GLN A 185 5.96 -5.87 12.54
N GLN A 186 6.34 -6.32 13.72
CA GLN A 186 6.03 -7.67 14.20
C GLN A 186 4.53 -7.83 14.47
N GLU A 187 3.88 -6.82 14.97
CA GLU A 187 2.43 -6.84 15.22
C GLU A 187 1.65 -6.93 13.90
N LEU A 188 2.04 -6.15 12.89
CA LEU A 188 1.43 -6.27 11.57
C LEU A 188 1.70 -7.64 10.94
N ALA A 189 2.91 -8.20 11.11
CA ALA A 189 3.21 -9.56 10.65
C ALA A 189 2.29 -10.59 11.31
N HIS A 190 2.00 -10.45 12.61
CA HIS A 190 1.05 -11.32 13.32
C HIS A 190 -0.40 -11.14 12.81
N ARG A 191 -0.83 -9.92 12.50
CA ARG A 191 -2.17 -9.68 11.88
C ARG A 191 -2.28 -10.35 10.53
N ILE A 192 -1.25 -10.24 9.68
CA ILE A 192 -1.18 -10.90 8.37
C ILE A 192 -1.25 -12.43 8.54
N SER A 193 -0.51 -12.98 9.51
CA SER A 193 -0.56 -14.43 9.79
C SER A 193 -1.95 -14.89 10.27
N ARG A 194 -2.61 -14.10 11.13
CA ARG A 194 -3.98 -14.41 11.60
C ARG A 194 -5.02 -14.36 10.49
N ALA A 195 -4.78 -13.61 9.43
CA ALA A 195 -5.65 -13.58 8.26
C ALA A 195 -5.51 -14.83 7.37
N GLY A 196 -4.57 -15.74 7.68
CA GLY A 196 -4.36 -17.00 6.97
C GLY A 196 -3.05 -17.08 6.17
N PHE A 197 -2.29 -15.99 6.05
CA PHE A 197 -1.03 -16.02 5.33
C PHE A 197 0.08 -16.71 6.13
N GLU A 198 0.86 -17.53 5.44
CA GLU A 198 1.99 -18.28 5.98
C GLU A 198 3.33 -17.60 5.64
N ARG A 199 4.41 -18.04 6.29
CA ARG A 199 5.78 -17.60 6.04
C ARG A 199 5.89 -16.07 5.99
N VAL A 200 5.14 -15.40 6.87
CA VAL A 200 5.12 -13.94 6.94
C VAL A 200 6.47 -13.44 7.43
N ALA A 201 7.07 -12.58 6.63
CA ALA A 201 8.34 -11.94 6.93
C ALA A 201 8.26 -10.45 6.62
N TYR A 202 9.09 -9.65 7.29
CA TYR A 202 9.18 -8.22 6.99
C TYR A 202 10.63 -7.76 6.84
N ARG A 203 10.80 -6.67 6.11
CA ARG A 203 12.06 -5.95 5.94
C ARG A 203 11.85 -4.46 6.18
N ASN A 204 12.70 -3.88 7.01
CA ASN A 204 12.74 -2.45 7.22
C ASN A 204 13.33 -1.73 6.00
N LEU A 205 12.65 -0.67 5.58
CA LEU A 205 13.13 0.29 4.60
C LEU A 205 13.38 1.62 5.32
N THR A 206 14.36 2.39 4.85
CA THR A 206 14.68 3.72 5.42
C THR A 206 14.74 3.68 6.95
N PHE A 207 15.62 2.80 7.49
CA PHE A 207 15.83 2.61 8.94
C PHE A 207 14.58 2.20 9.73
N GLY A 208 13.55 1.66 9.05
CA GLY A 208 12.30 1.23 9.68
C GLY A 208 11.20 2.29 9.75
N ILE A 209 11.38 3.43 9.08
CA ILE A 209 10.31 4.41 8.85
C ILE A 209 9.20 3.79 8.01
N VAL A 210 9.57 2.92 7.07
CA VAL A 210 8.67 2.08 6.27
C VAL A 210 9.07 0.62 6.48
N ALA A 211 8.08 -0.26 6.50
CA ALA A 211 8.30 -1.70 6.51
C ALA A 211 7.56 -2.35 5.33
N LEU A 212 8.22 -3.32 4.73
CA LEU A 212 7.70 -4.15 3.66
C LEU A 212 7.43 -5.54 4.23
N HIS A 213 6.17 -5.95 4.29
CA HIS A 213 5.76 -7.27 4.72
C HIS A 213 5.42 -8.13 3.51
N ARG A 214 5.71 -9.42 3.58
CA ARG A 214 5.31 -10.41 2.59
C ARG A 214 4.85 -11.68 3.28
N GLY A 215 3.70 -12.19 2.88
CA GLY A 215 3.16 -13.49 3.27
C GLY A 215 2.71 -14.26 2.04
N PHE A 216 2.47 -15.56 2.21
CA PHE A 216 2.06 -16.46 1.14
C PHE A 216 0.80 -17.21 1.54
N VAL A 217 -0.03 -17.54 0.57
CA VAL A 217 -1.10 -18.53 0.76
C VAL A 217 -0.49 -19.91 0.58
N GLY A 218 -0.84 -20.88 1.45
CA GLY A 218 -0.43 -22.26 1.30
C GLY A 218 -0.85 -22.88 -0.05
N GLU A 219 -0.29 -24.02 -0.39
CA GLU A 219 -0.64 -24.74 -1.65
C GLU A 219 -2.10 -25.19 -1.67
N SER A 220 -2.71 -25.35 -0.50
CA SER A 220 -4.16 -25.52 -0.32
C SER A 220 -4.61 -24.58 0.79
N LYS A 221 -5.73 -23.88 0.61
CA LYS A 221 -6.41 -23.21 1.70
C LYS A 221 -7.09 -24.34 2.50
N GLY A 222 -6.55 -24.62 3.72
CA GLY A 222 -7.27 -25.50 4.64
C GLY A 222 -8.65 -24.93 4.95
N ASP A 223 -9.60 -25.78 5.27
CA ASP A 223 -10.90 -25.34 5.80
C ASP A 223 -10.65 -24.54 7.08
N LEU A 224 -10.84 -23.22 7.02
CA LEU A 224 -10.74 -22.28 8.14
C LEU A 224 -12.09 -22.14 8.83
#